data_39c8e80e7d3b924c67d008809f8b0bcd
#
_entry.id   39c8e80e7d3b924c67d008809f8b0bcd
#
_cell.length_a   1.000
_cell.length_b   1.000
_cell.length_c   1.000
_cell.angle_alpha   90.00
_cell.angle_beta   90.00
_cell.angle_gamma   90.00
#
_symmetry.space_group_name_H-M   'P 1'
#
loop_
_entity.id
_entity.type
_entity.pdbx_description
1 polymer ?
#
loop_
_entity_poly.entity_id
_entity_poly.type
_entity_poly.pdbx_seq_one_letter_code
_entity_poly.pdbx_strand_id
1 'polypeptide(L)'
;VPEPKSLDLMTWGIVKVGSAELMDLDPKTAGRTERAVRTVVLGERVRILKRTSAIASEAPGWALVQCLDGRLGWISESWLALKNDMAFVSWNRQNAAVMRRPNTELRPENGDALVFAGAGIQLYQLEHQPDYWEVLLPDGRKAKASGTALEDVSAWQQREEELRRSSPSAYLKALAASAEGLVGSKAEVLGAPLPVVVLRMHDLLAPGDIDRLARLGAPLSGGRNGAELKAGDLVFFGEHDEPQSAGIWLGEGRFAAVDPQTDRVAVLKLSDLRQNAKKTKTLGAFLWAVRLKPQELQNPCLLSSRSHPFFQTPPAEFKRCQLR
;
A
#
# COMPACT_ATOMS: atom_id res chain seq x y z
N VAL A 1 -34.28 -27.70 2.06
CA VAL A 1 -33.16 -26.91 1.48
C VAL A 1 -32.01 -27.07 2.45
N PRO A 2 -30.85 -27.67 2.08
CA PRO A 2 -29.74 -27.76 2.97
C PRO A 2 -29.25 -26.34 3.31
N GLU A 3 -29.10 -26.08 4.61
CA GLU A 3 -28.48 -24.82 5.06
C GLU A 3 -27.08 -24.66 4.43
N PRO A 4 -26.73 -23.49 3.90
CA PRO A 4 -25.41 -23.27 3.38
C PRO A 4 -24.38 -23.47 4.51
N LYS A 5 -23.45 -24.38 4.31
CA LYS A 5 -22.38 -24.66 5.28
C LYS A 5 -21.63 -23.34 5.58
N SER A 6 -21.42 -23.05 6.83
CA SER A 6 -20.82 -21.81 7.37
C SER A 6 -19.44 -21.43 6.78
N LEU A 7 -18.84 -22.28 5.97
CA LEU A 7 -17.60 -22.05 5.22
C LEU A 7 -17.74 -21.08 4.04
N ASP A 8 -18.95 -20.87 3.52
CA ASP A 8 -19.18 -19.96 2.37
C ASP A 8 -19.24 -18.48 2.77
N LEU A 9 -19.14 -18.18 4.07
CA LEU A 9 -19.27 -16.82 4.60
C LEU A 9 -17.93 -16.11 4.86
N MET A 10 -16.79 -16.69 4.49
CA MET A 10 -15.49 -16.03 4.61
C MET A 10 -15.26 -15.11 3.42
N THR A 11 -15.69 -13.86 3.58
CA THR A 11 -15.69 -12.85 2.52
C THR A 11 -14.45 -11.94 2.56
N TRP A 12 -13.65 -12.03 3.64
CA TRP A 12 -12.48 -11.22 3.86
C TRP A 12 -11.24 -12.06 4.16
N GLY A 13 -10.09 -11.57 3.70
CA GLY A 13 -8.77 -12.06 4.08
C GLY A 13 -7.93 -10.91 4.62
N ILE A 14 -7.11 -11.19 5.63
CA ILE A 14 -6.08 -10.28 6.10
C ILE A 14 -4.75 -10.98 5.91
N VAL A 15 -3.82 -10.35 5.21
CA VAL A 15 -2.49 -10.93 4.95
C VAL A 15 -1.76 -11.14 6.27
N LYS A 16 -1.34 -12.38 6.55
CA LYS A 16 -0.71 -12.76 7.83
C LYS A 16 0.79 -13.04 7.72
N VAL A 17 1.34 -12.95 6.52
CA VAL A 17 2.79 -13.07 6.24
C VAL A 17 3.38 -11.71 5.91
N GLY A 18 4.69 -11.54 6.03
CA GLY A 18 5.37 -10.27 5.80
C GLY A 18 5.07 -9.67 4.43
N SER A 19 5.14 -10.50 3.39
CA SER A 19 4.72 -10.17 2.02
C SER A 19 4.27 -11.43 1.28
N ALA A 20 3.40 -11.24 0.27
CA ALA A 20 2.92 -12.29 -0.61
C ALA A 20 2.63 -11.72 -2.00
N GLU A 21 2.80 -12.52 -3.04
CA GLU A 21 2.50 -12.12 -4.41
C GLU A 21 1.07 -12.51 -4.79
N LEU A 22 0.39 -11.59 -5.47
CA LEU A 22 -0.85 -11.88 -6.20
C LEU A 22 -0.51 -12.29 -7.61
N MET A 23 -1.08 -13.40 -8.07
CA MET A 23 -0.86 -13.96 -9.40
C MET A 23 -2.02 -13.61 -10.33
N ASP A 24 -1.76 -13.38 -11.60
CA ASP A 24 -2.77 -13.03 -12.61
C ASP A 24 -3.59 -14.24 -13.09
N LEU A 25 -3.05 -15.43 -12.99
CA LEU A 25 -3.68 -16.66 -13.45
C LEU A 25 -4.14 -17.56 -12.31
N ASP A 26 -5.23 -18.30 -12.55
CA ASP A 26 -5.67 -19.37 -11.66
C ASP A 26 -4.58 -20.44 -11.60
N PRO A 27 -3.98 -20.71 -10.43
CA PRO A 27 -2.90 -21.68 -10.29
C PRO A 27 -3.26 -23.10 -10.74
N LYS A 28 -4.56 -23.42 -10.84
CA LYS A 28 -5.03 -24.73 -11.36
C LYS A 28 -4.93 -24.87 -12.87
N THR A 29 -4.83 -23.74 -13.57
CA THR A 29 -4.70 -23.71 -15.04
C THR A 29 -3.26 -23.47 -15.50
N ALA A 30 -2.33 -23.41 -14.57
CA ALA A 30 -0.94 -23.01 -14.78
C ALA A 30 -0.14 -24.08 -15.53
N GLY A 31 -0.10 -23.94 -16.82
CA GLY A 31 0.97 -24.42 -17.72
C GLY A 31 1.69 -23.27 -18.40
N ARG A 32 1.40 -22.02 -17.99
CA ARG A 32 1.96 -20.79 -18.55
C ARG A 32 2.70 -20.01 -17.46
N THR A 33 3.65 -19.21 -17.86
CA THR A 33 4.44 -18.34 -16.97
C THR A 33 3.51 -17.45 -16.13
N GLU A 34 3.34 -17.80 -14.85
CA GLU A 34 2.59 -17.01 -13.89
C GLU A 34 3.29 -15.65 -13.73
N ARG A 35 2.53 -14.58 -13.75
CA ARG A 35 3.05 -13.25 -13.54
C ARG A 35 2.47 -12.67 -12.24
N ALA A 36 3.35 -12.23 -11.37
CA ALA A 36 2.94 -11.44 -10.21
C ALA A 36 2.37 -10.10 -10.68
N VAL A 37 1.13 -9.81 -10.29
CA VAL A 37 0.47 -8.53 -10.61
C VAL A 37 0.68 -7.50 -9.52
N ARG A 38 0.97 -7.96 -8.31
CA ARG A 38 1.16 -7.09 -7.14
C ARG A 38 1.72 -7.88 -5.96
N THR A 39 2.50 -7.20 -5.12
CA THR A 39 2.83 -7.67 -3.77
C THR A 39 1.83 -7.09 -2.76
N VAL A 40 1.31 -7.92 -1.87
CA VAL A 40 0.54 -7.53 -0.69
C VAL A 40 1.38 -7.74 0.55
N VAL A 41 1.14 -6.94 1.60
CA VAL A 41 1.97 -6.95 2.81
C VAL A 41 1.14 -7.29 4.05
N LEU A 42 1.82 -7.68 5.13
CA LEU A 42 1.20 -8.01 6.42
C LEU A 42 0.13 -6.97 6.81
N GLY A 43 -1.03 -7.44 7.25
CA GLY A 43 -2.14 -6.60 7.68
C GLY A 43 -2.97 -6.00 6.54
N GLU A 44 -2.55 -6.16 5.29
CA GLU A 44 -3.33 -5.71 4.16
C GLU A 44 -4.63 -6.52 4.05
N ARG A 45 -5.74 -5.81 3.82
CA ARG A 45 -7.09 -6.36 3.79
C ARG A 45 -7.51 -6.60 2.35
N VAL A 46 -8.03 -7.78 2.07
CA VAL A 46 -8.48 -8.17 0.74
C VAL A 46 -9.90 -8.74 0.81
N ARG A 47 -10.70 -8.50 -0.20
CA ARG A 47 -12.03 -9.10 -0.34
C ARG A 47 -11.91 -10.41 -1.11
N ILE A 48 -12.47 -11.48 -0.58
CA ILE A 48 -12.47 -12.79 -1.22
C ILE A 48 -13.66 -12.85 -2.19
N LEU A 49 -13.38 -13.07 -3.46
CA LEU A 49 -14.38 -13.18 -4.53
C LEU A 49 -14.69 -14.64 -4.86
N LYS A 50 -13.68 -15.50 -4.80
CA LYS A 50 -13.80 -16.93 -5.10
C LYS A 50 -12.74 -17.70 -4.32
N ARG A 51 -13.08 -18.90 -3.91
CA ARG A 51 -12.13 -19.86 -3.32
C ARG A 51 -12.09 -21.13 -4.15
N THR A 52 -10.89 -21.66 -4.36
CA THR A 52 -10.77 -22.99 -4.91
C THR A 52 -10.81 -23.98 -3.77
N SER A 53 -11.80 -24.88 -3.76
CA SER A 53 -11.79 -25.97 -2.79
C SER A 53 -10.44 -26.68 -2.85
N ALA A 54 -9.81 -26.91 -1.71
CA ALA A 54 -8.74 -27.87 -1.60
C ALA A 54 -9.34 -29.24 -2.04
N ILE A 55 -9.11 -29.65 -3.28
CA ILE A 55 -9.43 -31.00 -3.70
C ILE A 55 -8.43 -31.84 -2.94
N ALA A 56 -8.88 -32.63 -1.96
CA ALA A 56 -8.27 -33.77 -1.27
C ALA A 56 -6.73 -33.96 -1.39
N SER A 57 -5.98 -32.98 -1.81
CA SER A 57 -4.52 -32.95 -1.91
C SER A 57 -3.96 -32.02 -0.84
N GLU A 58 -2.82 -32.35 -0.30
CA GLU A 58 -2.10 -31.69 0.77
C GLU A 58 -1.74 -30.20 0.50
N ALA A 59 -2.06 -29.66 -0.67
CA ALA A 59 -1.78 -28.30 -1.07
C ALA A 59 -2.85 -27.32 -0.55
N PRO A 60 -2.45 -26.15 0.00
CA PRO A 60 -3.38 -25.13 0.45
C PRO A 60 -4.25 -24.63 -0.73
N GLY A 61 -5.51 -24.28 -0.44
CA GLY A 61 -6.42 -23.67 -1.40
C GLY A 61 -5.92 -22.32 -1.88
N TRP A 62 -6.51 -21.83 -2.97
CA TRP A 62 -6.26 -20.50 -3.52
C TRP A 62 -7.52 -19.66 -3.46
N ALA A 63 -7.34 -18.37 -3.24
CA ALA A 63 -8.41 -17.41 -3.26
C ALA A 63 -8.17 -16.36 -4.35
N LEU A 64 -9.20 -16.11 -5.18
CA LEU A 64 -9.24 -14.91 -6.02
C LEU A 64 -9.69 -13.76 -5.12
N VAL A 65 -8.86 -12.76 -5.01
CA VAL A 65 -9.11 -11.62 -4.12
C VAL A 65 -9.14 -10.30 -4.89
N GLN A 66 -9.84 -9.33 -4.30
CA GLN A 66 -9.79 -7.94 -4.70
C GLN A 66 -9.04 -7.15 -3.63
N CYS A 67 -8.03 -6.42 -4.06
CA CYS A 67 -7.32 -5.45 -3.21
C CYS A 67 -8.06 -4.12 -3.13
N LEU A 68 -7.67 -3.30 -2.17
CA LEU A 68 -8.21 -1.97 -1.94
C LEU A 68 -8.13 -1.06 -3.19
N ASP A 69 -7.07 -1.19 -3.97
CA ASP A 69 -6.85 -0.46 -5.22
C ASP A 69 -7.68 -1.00 -6.41
N GLY A 70 -8.54 -1.99 -6.16
CA GLY A 70 -9.40 -2.63 -7.15
C GLY A 70 -8.72 -3.71 -7.99
N ARG A 71 -7.42 -3.99 -7.79
CA ARG A 71 -6.73 -5.09 -8.49
C ARG A 71 -7.25 -6.44 -8.02
N LEU A 72 -7.33 -7.34 -8.98
CA LEU A 72 -7.69 -8.74 -8.77
C LEU A 72 -6.46 -9.61 -8.91
N GLY A 73 -6.38 -10.67 -8.13
CA GLY A 73 -5.34 -11.67 -8.26
C GLY A 73 -5.60 -12.88 -7.38
N TRP A 74 -4.89 -13.95 -7.68
CA TRP A 74 -4.92 -15.18 -6.92
C TRP A 74 -3.86 -15.17 -5.83
N ILE A 75 -4.21 -15.62 -4.64
CA ILE A 75 -3.31 -15.73 -3.48
C ILE A 75 -3.54 -17.06 -2.78
N SER A 76 -2.49 -17.65 -2.23
CA SER A 76 -2.63 -18.84 -1.39
C SER A 76 -3.42 -18.51 -0.11
N GLU A 77 -4.43 -19.32 0.21
CA GLU A 77 -5.20 -19.19 1.45
C GLU A 77 -4.32 -19.37 2.71
N SER A 78 -3.20 -20.07 2.59
CA SER A 78 -2.24 -20.23 3.69
C SER A 78 -1.63 -18.90 4.14
N TRP A 79 -1.62 -17.87 3.30
CA TRP A 79 -1.10 -16.54 3.59
C TRP A 79 -2.16 -15.57 4.13
N LEU A 80 -3.42 -16.02 4.24
CA LEU A 80 -4.54 -15.21 4.70
C LEU A 80 -5.07 -15.69 6.06
N ALA A 81 -5.41 -14.74 6.90
CA ALA A 81 -6.33 -14.94 8.01
C ALA A 81 -7.74 -14.66 7.51
N LEU A 82 -8.52 -15.73 7.29
CA LEU A 82 -9.88 -15.63 6.75
C LEU A 82 -10.83 -15.11 7.82
N LYS A 83 -11.71 -14.19 7.45
CA LYS A 83 -12.71 -13.55 8.32
C LYS A 83 -14.07 -13.52 7.63
N ASN A 84 -15.13 -13.75 8.40
CA ASN A 84 -16.48 -13.36 7.99
C ASN A 84 -16.69 -11.86 8.22
N ASP A 85 -17.80 -11.30 7.75
CA ASP A 85 -18.09 -9.87 7.86
C ASP A 85 -18.06 -9.36 9.31
N MET A 86 -18.61 -10.10 10.26
CA MET A 86 -18.62 -9.69 11.67
C MET A 86 -17.21 -9.66 12.27
N ALA A 87 -16.43 -10.70 12.05
CA ALA A 87 -15.05 -10.77 12.52
C ALA A 87 -14.17 -9.70 11.85
N PHE A 88 -14.42 -9.38 10.57
CA PHE A 88 -13.73 -8.33 9.87
C PHE A 88 -14.08 -6.93 10.42
N VAL A 89 -15.36 -6.64 10.67
CA VAL A 89 -15.81 -5.39 11.28
C VAL A 89 -15.23 -5.23 12.69
N SER A 90 -15.22 -6.31 13.48
CA SER A 90 -14.61 -6.31 14.80
C SER A 90 -13.12 -6.00 14.72
N TRP A 91 -12.38 -6.68 13.83
CA TRP A 91 -10.96 -6.41 13.58
C TRP A 91 -10.70 -4.96 13.20
N ASN A 92 -11.47 -4.40 12.25
CA ASN A 92 -11.30 -3.03 11.81
C ASN A 92 -11.59 -1.98 12.90
N ARG A 93 -12.55 -2.24 13.78
CA ARG A 93 -12.88 -1.32 14.89
C ARG A 93 -11.80 -1.31 15.97
N GLN A 94 -11.08 -2.40 16.10
CA GLN A 94 -10.06 -2.61 17.13
C GLN A 94 -8.64 -2.35 16.60
N ASN A 95 -8.49 -2.01 15.32
CA ASN A 95 -7.24 -1.55 14.76
C ASN A 95 -6.92 -0.16 15.29
N ALA A 96 -6.11 -0.12 16.34
CA ALA A 96 -5.80 1.10 17.05
C ALA A 96 -4.34 1.55 16.91
N ALA A 97 -3.48 0.71 16.32
CA ALA A 97 -2.07 1.00 16.10
C ALA A 97 -1.71 1.04 14.61
N VAL A 98 -1.01 2.07 14.17
CA VAL A 98 -0.51 2.22 12.79
C VAL A 98 1.02 2.22 12.76
N MET A 99 1.60 1.53 11.78
CA MET A 99 3.04 1.49 11.55
C MET A 99 3.54 2.82 11.00
N ARG A 100 4.47 3.44 11.70
CA ARG A 100 5.08 4.73 11.28
C ARG A 100 6.15 4.58 10.21
N ARG A 101 6.83 3.44 10.18
CA ARG A 101 7.98 3.20 9.30
C ARG A 101 7.82 1.88 8.55
N PRO A 102 8.37 1.76 7.34
CA PRO A 102 8.49 0.47 6.69
C PRO A 102 9.45 -0.40 7.48
N ASN A 103 9.31 -1.70 7.29
CA ASN A 103 10.19 -2.68 7.92
C ASN A 103 10.16 -2.65 9.45
N THR A 104 9.02 -2.25 10.03
CA THR A 104 8.84 -2.31 11.47
C THR A 104 8.92 -3.75 11.95
N GLU A 105 9.85 -4.01 12.86
CA GLU A 105 10.07 -5.32 13.46
C GLU A 105 8.98 -5.61 14.49
N LEU A 106 8.29 -6.72 14.29
CA LEU A 106 7.33 -7.28 15.22
C LEU A 106 7.89 -8.58 15.79
N ARG A 107 8.01 -8.66 17.11
CA ARG A 107 8.56 -9.82 17.83
C ARG A 107 7.43 -10.64 18.43
N PRO A 108 7.09 -11.80 17.85
CA PRO A 108 6.10 -12.71 18.45
C PRO A 108 6.56 -13.19 19.82
N GLU A 109 5.60 -13.36 20.76
CA GLU A 109 5.91 -13.79 22.14
C GLU A 109 6.48 -15.22 22.22
N ASN A 110 6.12 -16.08 21.28
CA ASN A 110 6.49 -17.51 21.29
C ASN A 110 7.90 -17.78 20.76
N GLY A 111 8.73 -16.74 20.54
CA GLY A 111 10.08 -16.91 19.97
C GLY A 111 10.10 -17.27 18.50
N ASP A 112 8.97 -17.19 17.81
CA ASP A 112 8.86 -17.34 16.37
C ASP A 112 9.72 -16.32 15.63
N ALA A 113 9.96 -16.58 14.33
CA ALA A 113 10.68 -15.65 13.48
C ALA A 113 10.04 -14.25 13.49
N LEU A 114 10.90 -13.24 13.45
CA LEU A 114 10.48 -11.85 13.34
C LEU A 114 9.57 -11.65 12.13
N VAL A 115 8.54 -10.85 12.32
CA VAL A 115 7.64 -10.44 11.25
C VAL A 115 7.87 -8.96 10.98
N PHE A 116 7.94 -8.59 9.71
CA PHE A 116 8.11 -7.20 9.31
C PHE A 116 6.84 -6.66 8.70
N ALA A 117 6.46 -5.45 9.10
CA ALA A 117 5.27 -4.77 8.62
C ALA A 117 5.62 -3.51 7.84
N GLY A 118 4.83 -3.23 6.80
CA GLY A 118 4.96 -2.03 5.98
C GLY A 118 4.43 -0.78 6.66
N ALA A 119 4.93 0.39 6.26
CA ALA A 119 4.45 1.67 6.76
C ALA A 119 2.96 1.92 6.41
N GLY A 120 2.23 2.56 7.31
CA GLY A 120 0.80 2.86 7.16
C GLY A 120 -0.12 1.63 7.32
N ILE A 121 0.41 0.47 7.68
CA ILE A 121 -0.38 -0.72 8.00
C ILE A 121 -0.95 -0.57 9.41
N GLN A 122 -2.23 -0.90 9.56
CA GLN A 122 -2.94 -0.87 10.84
C GLN A 122 -3.03 -2.26 11.43
N LEU A 123 -2.76 -2.38 12.72
CA LEU A 123 -2.86 -3.62 13.48
C LEU A 123 -3.77 -3.43 14.72
N TYR A 124 -4.28 -4.56 15.19
CA TYR A 124 -5.04 -4.61 16.42
C TYR A 124 -4.11 -4.35 17.61
N GLN A 125 -4.40 -3.30 18.39
CA GLN A 125 -3.67 -2.98 19.61
C GLN A 125 -4.23 -3.79 20.78
N LEU A 126 -3.34 -4.45 21.52
CA LEU A 126 -3.66 -5.12 22.80
C LEU A 126 -3.27 -4.23 23.97
N GLU A 127 -2.03 -3.72 23.95
CA GLU A 127 -1.48 -2.89 25.03
C GLU A 127 -0.52 -1.85 24.45
N HIS A 128 -0.41 -0.69 25.11
CA HIS A 128 0.59 0.32 24.83
C HIS A 128 1.27 0.73 26.14
N GLN A 129 2.60 0.59 26.15
CA GLN A 129 3.49 1.05 27.20
C GLN A 129 4.48 2.06 26.58
N PRO A 130 5.16 2.93 27.36
CA PRO A 130 6.12 3.89 26.79
C PRO A 130 7.20 3.24 25.91
N ASP A 131 7.66 2.04 26.27
CA ASP A 131 8.76 1.35 25.61
C ASP A 131 8.32 0.37 24.52
N TYR A 132 7.06 -0.06 24.52
CA TYR A 132 6.57 -1.04 23.54
C TYR A 132 5.06 -0.95 23.29
N TRP A 133 4.68 -1.47 22.13
CA TRP A 133 3.31 -1.81 21.75
C TRP A 133 3.15 -3.32 21.72
N GLU A 134 2.10 -3.82 22.32
CA GLU A 134 1.65 -5.19 22.10
C GLU A 134 0.49 -5.19 21.10
N VAL A 135 0.63 -5.96 20.04
CA VAL A 135 -0.33 -6.02 18.94
C VAL A 135 -0.72 -7.48 18.66
N LEU A 136 -1.93 -7.67 18.15
CA LEU A 136 -2.39 -8.94 17.64
C LEU A 136 -2.14 -9.02 16.15
N LEU A 137 -1.40 -10.03 15.71
CA LEU A 137 -1.21 -10.32 14.29
C LEU A 137 -2.49 -10.91 13.69
N PRO A 138 -2.68 -10.85 12.35
CA PRO A 138 -3.88 -11.37 11.70
C PRO A 138 -4.17 -12.84 11.98
N ASP A 139 -3.14 -13.64 12.25
CA ASP A 139 -3.22 -15.06 12.57
C ASP A 139 -3.51 -15.36 14.06
N GLY A 140 -3.66 -14.33 14.88
CA GLY A 140 -3.96 -14.45 16.31
C GLY A 140 -2.74 -14.50 17.22
N ARG A 141 -1.51 -14.49 16.69
CA ARG A 141 -0.30 -14.39 17.52
C ARG A 141 -0.17 -12.98 18.08
N LYS A 142 0.31 -12.89 19.30
CA LYS A 142 0.72 -11.63 19.90
C LYS A 142 2.15 -11.29 19.50
N ALA A 143 2.42 -10.01 19.28
CA ALA A 143 3.75 -9.52 18.96
C ALA A 143 4.01 -8.18 19.63
N LYS A 144 5.28 -7.91 19.91
CA LYS A 144 5.75 -6.65 20.46
C LYS A 144 6.53 -5.84 19.41
N ALA A 145 6.32 -4.52 19.43
CA ALA A 145 7.07 -3.57 18.66
C ALA A 145 7.62 -2.47 19.56
N SER A 146 8.70 -1.79 19.16
CA SER A 146 9.24 -0.63 19.88
C SER A 146 8.17 0.46 20.05
N GLY A 147 8.18 1.15 21.18
CA GLY A 147 7.25 2.24 21.51
C GLY A 147 7.22 3.36 20.45
N THR A 148 8.33 3.57 19.73
CA THR A 148 8.43 4.58 18.66
C THR A 148 8.03 4.07 17.27
N ALA A 149 7.76 2.78 17.13
CA ALA A 149 7.48 2.16 15.83
C ALA A 149 6.03 2.32 15.38
N LEU A 150 5.12 2.44 16.33
CA LEU A 150 3.69 2.60 16.10
C LEU A 150 3.18 3.92 16.65
N GLU A 151 1.94 4.23 16.28
CA GLU A 151 1.18 5.36 16.76
C GLU A 151 -0.29 4.96 16.87
N ASP A 152 -1.04 5.61 17.78
CA ASP A 152 -2.50 5.46 17.85
C ASP A 152 -3.16 5.91 16.54
N VAL A 153 -4.01 5.06 15.99
CA VAL A 153 -4.68 5.31 14.69
C VAL A 153 -5.54 6.56 14.72
N SER A 154 -6.26 6.81 15.83
CA SER A 154 -7.16 7.97 15.90
C SER A 154 -6.39 9.28 15.97
N ALA A 155 -5.32 9.32 16.77
CA ALA A 155 -4.44 10.48 16.87
C ALA A 155 -3.73 10.75 15.53
N TRP A 156 -3.24 9.69 14.87
CA TRP A 156 -2.64 9.78 13.56
C TRP A 156 -3.61 10.32 12.50
N GLN A 157 -4.82 9.77 12.40
CA GLN A 157 -5.83 10.20 11.44
C GLN A 157 -6.24 11.66 11.67
N GLN A 158 -6.45 12.06 12.93
CA GLN A 158 -6.80 13.43 13.26
C GLN A 158 -5.70 14.41 12.86
N ARG A 159 -4.45 14.10 13.17
CA ARG A 159 -3.29 14.91 12.78
C ARG A 159 -3.16 15.06 11.27
N GLU A 160 -3.29 13.96 10.51
CA GLU A 160 -3.17 13.98 9.06
C GLU A 160 -4.34 14.76 8.41
N GLU A 161 -5.55 14.59 8.91
CA GLU A 161 -6.72 15.36 8.45
C GLU A 161 -6.56 16.85 8.72
N GLU A 162 -6.14 17.22 9.91
CA GLU A 162 -5.88 18.62 10.27
C GLU A 162 -4.81 19.23 9.39
N LEU A 163 -3.70 18.53 9.18
CA LEU A 163 -2.60 19.00 8.33
C LEU A 163 -3.06 19.22 6.88
N ARG A 164 -3.86 18.30 6.32
CA ARG A 164 -4.43 18.44 4.98
C ARG A 164 -5.33 19.66 4.84
N ARG A 165 -6.15 19.91 5.87
CA ARG A 165 -7.14 21.01 5.87
C ARG A 165 -6.50 22.36 6.10
N SER A 166 -5.67 22.48 7.12
CA SER A 166 -5.13 23.77 7.59
C SER A 166 -3.92 24.23 6.78
N SER A 167 -3.11 23.30 6.29
CA SER A 167 -1.86 23.64 5.61
C SER A 167 -1.50 22.66 4.49
N PRO A 168 -2.18 22.71 3.32
CA PRO A 168 -1.89 21.82 2.20
C PRO A 168 -0.44 21.84 1.74
N SER A 169 0.23 22.99 1.84
CA SER A 169 1.66 23.13 1.49
C SER A 169 2.56 22.39 2.48
N ALA A 170 2.24 22.44 3.78
CA ALA A 170 2.96 21.68 4.80
C ALA A 170 2.70 20.17 4.63
N TYR A 171 1.47 19.80 4.27
CA TYR A 171 1.14 18.41 3.97
C TYR A 171 1.98 17.85 2.81
N LEU A 172 2.10 18.58 1.69
CA LEU A 172 2.96 18.16 0.57
C LEU A 172 4.44 18.04 0.99
N LYS A 173 4.94 18.97 1.82
CA LYS A 173 6.30 18.86 2.37
C LYS A 173 6.46 17.64 3.27
N ALA A 174 5.44 17.28 4.03
CA ALA A 174 5.46 16.07 4.88
C ALA A 174 5.52 14.80 4.02
N LEU A 175 4.80 14.74 2.87
CA LEU A 175 4.95 13.65 1.91
C LEU A 175 6.39 13.51 1.42
N ALA A 176 7.04 14.63 1.04
CA ALA A 176 8.43 14.62 0.60
C ALA A 176 9.39 14.13 1.71
N ALA A 177 9.22 14.63 2.93
CA ALA A 177 10.03 14.20 4.08
C ALA A 177 9.85 12.70 4.39
N SER A 178 8.62 12.18 4.27
CA SER A 178 8.36 10.75 4.44
C SER A 178 9.02 9.92 3.33
N ALA A 179 8.98 10.38 2.09
CA ALA A 179 9.66 9.71 0.98
C ALA A 179 11.19 9.66 1.20
N GLU A 180 11.78 10.76 1.67
CA GLU A 180 13.20 10.82 2.02
C GLU A 180 13.55 9.89 3.20
N GLY A 181 12.66 9.78 4.18
CA GLY A 181 12.79 8.84 5.30
C GLY A 181 12.74 7.37 4.91
N LEU A 182 12.27 7.04 3.70
CA LEU A 182 12.23 5.68 3.16
C LEU A 182 13.50 5.29 2.39
N VAL A 183 14.46 6.20 2.22
CA VAL A 183 15.71 5.94 1.48
C VAL A 183 16.45 4.73 2.07
N GLY A 184 16.90 3.85 1.18
CA GLY A 184 17.56 2.58 1.54
C GLY A 184 16.58 1.40 1.72
N SER A 185 15.27 1.64 1.85
CA SER A 185 14.28 0.55 1.93
C SER A 185 14.22 -0.23 0.62
N LYS A 186 14.13 -1.55 0.69
CA LYS A 186 13.93 -2.41 -0.49
C LYS A 186 12.52 -2.28 -1.04
N ALA A 187 12.36 -2.39 -2.37
CA ALA A 187 11.07 -2.31 -3.03
C ALA A 187 10.09 -3.39 -2.56
N GLU A 188 10.56 -4.62 -2.34
CA GLU A 188 9.75 -5.75 -1.85
C GLU A 188 9.05 -5.46 -0.51
N VAL A 189 9.70 -4.70 0.38
CA VAL A 189 9.16 -4.34 1.69
C VAL A 189 8.07 -3.26 1.59
N LEU A 190 8.11 -2.44 0.54
CA LEU A 190 7.09 -1.42 0.31
C LEU A 190 5.74 -2.03 -0.09
N GLY A 191 5.75 -3.12 -0.86
CA GLY A 191 4.55 -3.80 -1.35
C GLY A 191 3.70 -2.98 -2.33
N ALA A 192 4.14 -1.76 -2.68
CA ALA A 192 3.46 -0.86 -3.61
C ALA A 192 4.45 0.19 -4.14
N PRO A 193 4.13 0.91 -5.22
CA PRO A 193 4.93 2.06 -5.67
C PRO A 193 5.16 3.07 -4.54
N LEU A 194 6.34 3.66 -4.48
CA LEU A 194 6.73 4.58 -3.40
C LEU A 194 5.69 5.66 -3.09
N PRO A 195 5.09 6.37 -4.07
CA PRO A 195 4.07 7.37 -3.76
C PRO A 195 2.84 6.79 -3.06
N VAL A 196 2.42 5.56 -3.41
CA VAL A 196 1.28 4.88 -2.75
C VAL A 196 1.59 4.59 -1.29
N VAL A 197 2.81 4.14 -0.99
CA VAL A 197 3.25 3.89 0.39
C VAL A 197 3.26 5.18 1.18
N VAL A 198 3.84 6.24 0.63
CA VAL A 198 3.90 7.55 1.29
C VAL A 198 2.51 8.11 1.53
N LEU A 199 1.61 8.05 0.54
CA LEU A 199 0.21 8.47 0.74
C LEU A 199 -0.47 7.67 1.85
N ARG A 200 -0.25 6.35 1.90
CA ARG A 200 -0.76 5.48 2.97
C ARG A 200 -0.22 5.87 4.36
N MET A 201 1.04 6.28 4.45
CA MET A 201 1.63 6.81 5.70
C MET A 201 0.95 8.09 6.19
N HIS A 202 0.26 8.79 5.30
CA HIS A 202 -0.48 10.03 5.54
C HIS A 202 -2.01 9.86 5.45
N ASP A 203 -2.49 8.65 5.77
CA ASP A 203 -3.92 8.28 5.77
C ASP A 203 -4.64 8.55 4.45
N LEU A 204 -3.94 8.38 3.32
CA LEU A 204 -4.55 8.40 2.00
C LEU A 204 -4.32 7.07 1.29
N LEU A 205 -5.41 6.42 0.96
CA LEU A 205 -5.41 5.17 0.21
C LEU A 205 -5.51 5.50 -1.28
N ALA A 206 -4.42 5.30 -1.99
CA ALA A 206 -4.31 5.58 -3.41
C ALA A 206 -4.33 4.29 -4.25
N PRO A 207 -4.70 4.38 -5.55
CA PRO A 207 -4.55 3.26 -6.46
C PRO A 207 -3.11 2.76 -6.51
N GLY A 208 -2.91 1.45 -6.46
CA GLY A 208 -1.58 0.81 -6.59
C GLY A 208 -1.06 0.76 -8.02
N ASP A 209 -1.87 1.15 -8.98
CA ASP A 209 -1.55 1.21 -10.41
C ASP A 209 -0.93 2.56 -10.77
N ILE A 210 0.24 2.55 -11.40
CA ILE A 210 0.96 3.77 -11.75
C ILE A 210 0.16 4.64 -12.73
N ASP A 211 -0.56 4.04 -13.68
CA ASP A 211 -1.39 4.78 -14.63
C ASP A 211 -2.54 5.51 -13.94
N ARG A 212 -3.18 4.84 -13.00
CA ARG A 212 -4.26 5.45 -12.19
C ARG A 212 -3.70 6.51 -11.24
N LEU A 213 -2.55 6.23 -10.63
CA LEU A 213 -1.86 7.18 -9.77
C LEU A 213 -1.50 8.46 -10.53
N ALA A 214 -1.04 8.32 -11.78
CA ALA A 214 -0.68 9.44 -12.66
C ALA A 214 -1.86 10.35 -13.06
N ARG A 215 -3.10 9.89 -12.81
CA ARG A 215 -4.34 10.65 -13.10
C ARG A 215 -5.01 11.22 -11.85
N LEU A 216 -4.39 11.08 -10.66
CA LEU A 216 -5.02 11.51 -9.40
C LEU A 216 -5.11 13.02 -9.22
N GLY A 217 -4.23 13.76 -9.82
CA GLY A 217 -4.15 15.19 -9.58
C GLY A 217 -4.07 16.02 -10.88
N ALA A 218 -3.86 17.31 -10.73
CA ALA A 218 -3.67 18.19 -11.87
C ALA A 218 -2.29 17.95 -12.49
N PRO A 219 -2.21 17.62 -13.79
CA PRO A 219 -0.94 17.51 -14.47
C PRO A 219 -0.24 18.88 -14.49
N LEU A 220 1.07 18.87 -14.27
CA LEU A 220 1.89 20.07 -14.34
C LEU A 220 2.48 20.19 -15.74
N SER A 221 2.01 21.21 -16.46
CA SER A 221 2.57 21.60 -17.74
C SER A 221 3.91 22.30 -17.52
N GLY A 222 4.93 21.92 -18.25
CA GLY A 222 6.26 22.55 -18.15
C GLY A 222 7.23 21.85 -17.18
N GLY A 223 6.79 20.78 -16.53
CA GLY A 223 7.59 20.01 -15.57
C GLY A 223 8.84 19.32 -16.11
N ARG A 224 9.10 19.34 -17.42
CA ARG A 224 10.30 18.70 -18.02
C ARG A 224 11.62 19.21 -17.45
N ASN A 225 11.66 20.43 -16.95
CA ASN A 225 12.83 21.03 -16.33
C ASN A 225 12.78 21.05 -14.79
N GLY A 226 11.68 20.58 -14.19
CA GLY A 226 11.51 20.60 -12.73
C GLY A 226 11.27 21.99 -12.12
N ALA A 227 11.25 23.07 -12.91
CA ALA A 227 11.17 24.45 -12.41
C ALA A 227 9.86 24.77 -11.68
N GLU A 228 8.75 24.14 -12.07
CA GLU A 228 7.43 24.33 -11.45
C GLU A 228 7.11 23.31 -10.36
N LEU A 229 7.99 22.33 -10.17
CA LEU A 229 7.77 21.26 -9.19
C LEU A 229 8.04 21.74 -7.78
N LYS A 230 7.17 21.31 -6.87
CA LYS A 230 7.28 21.56 -5.43
C LYS A 230 7.44 20.25 -4.69
N ALA A 231 8.11 20.30 -3.54
CA ALA A 231 8.23 19.14 -2.67
C ALA A 231 6.85 18.51 -2.42
N GLY A 232 6.77 17.18 -2.58
CA GLY A 232 5.53 16.41 -2.47
C GLY A 232 4.77 16.19 -3.79
N ASP A 233 5.19 16.81 -4.91
CA ASP A 233 4.62 16.47 -6.22
C ASP A 233 4.97 15.03 -6.58
N LEU A 234 4.00 14.31 -7.18
CA LEU A 234 4.23 12.98 -7.70
C LEU A 234 4.86 13.09 -9.09
N VAL A 235 5.95 12.38 -9.32
CA VAL A 235 6.70 12.40 -10.58
C VAL A 235 6.63 11.04 -11.27
N PHE A 236 6.47 11.03 -12.58
CA PHE A 236 6.26 9.82 -13.37
C PHE A 236 7.31 9.69 -14.45
N PHE A 237 7.77 8.46 -14.63
CA PHE A 237 8.83 8.09 -15.56
C PHE A 237 8.39 6.88 -16.38
N GLY A 238 8.85 6.80 -17.61
CA GLY A 238 8.53 5.71 -18.53
C GLY A 238 8.98 5.98 -19.95
N GLU A 239 8.36 5.26 -20.88
CA GLU A 239 8.62 5.35 -22.31
C GLU A 239 7.30 5.56 -23.07
N HIS A 240 7.35 6.23 -24.20
CA HIS A 240 6.20 6.43 -25.10
C HIS A 240 4.94 6.99 -24.42
N ASP A 241 5.12 7.90 -23.45
CA ASP A 241 4.03 8.48 -22.63
C ASP A 241 3.30 7.45 -21.74
N GLU A 242 3.85 6.27 -21.55
CA GLU A 242 3.35 5.24 -20.64
C GLU A 242 4.15 5.27 -19.33
N PRO A 243 3.53 5.62 -18.18
CA PRO A 243 4.24 5.67 -16.92
C PRO A 243 4.50 4.27 -16.38
N GLN A 244 5.76 3.93 -16.22
CA GLN A 244 6.22 2.65 -15.70
C GLN A 244 6.76 2.74 -14.28
N SER A 245 7.19 3.93 -13.86
CA SER A 245 7.76 4.19 -12.55
C SER A 245 7.24 5.52 -11.99
N ALA A 246 7.21 5.62 -10.68
CA ALA A 246 6.76 6.81 -9.99
C ALA A 246 7.64 7.15 -8.79
N GLY A 247 7.74 8.42 -8.47
CA GLY A 247 8.49 8.95 -7.34
C GLY A 247 7.82 10.16 -6.71
N ILE A 248 8.48 10.75 -5.74
CA ILE A 248 8.06 11.97 -5.05
C ILE A 248 9.16 13.01 -5.17
N TRP A 249 8.79 14.20 -5.63
CA TRP A 249 9.70 15.34 -5.76
C TRP A 249 10.11 15.87 -4.39
N LEU A 250 11.42 16.05 -4.17
CA LEU A 250 11.99 16.55 -2.92
C LEU A 250 12.38 18.04 -2.98
N GLY A 251 12.42 18.59 -4.18
CA GLY A 251 12.94 19.94 -4.45
C GLY A 251 14.35 19.91 -5.05
N GLU A 252 14.78 21.04 -5.59
CA GLU A 252 16.14 21.26 -6.10
C GLU A 252 16.61 20.24 -7.14
N GLY A 253 15.70 19.84 -8.03
CA GLY A 253 16.02 18.85 -9.07
C GLY A 253 16.11 17.42 -8.55
N ARG A 254 15.78 17.16 -7.28
CA ARG A 254 15.86 15.85 -6.63
C ARG A 254 14.48 15.22 -6.44
N PHE A 255 14.42 13.90 -6.48
CA PHE A 255 13.22 13.12 -6.20
C PHE A 255 13.60 11.79 -5.54
N ALA A 256 12.69 11.24 -4.76
CA ALA A 256 12.80 9.89 -4.23
C ALA A 256 12.05 8.92 -5.15
N ALA A 257 12.66 7.80 -5.49
CA ALA A 257 12.05 6.71 -6.25
C ALA A 257 12.76 5.40 -5.93
N VAL A 258 12.17 4.27 -6.33
CA VAL A 258 12.89 2.99 -6.32
C VAL A 258 13.89 3.00 -7.48
N ASP A 259 15.17 2.92 -7.16
CA ASP A 259 16.22 2.81 -8.16
C ASP A 259 16.22 1.38 -8.72
N PRO A 260 15.97 1.20 -10.03
CA PRO A 260 15.89 -0.12 -10.66
C PRO A 260 17.22 -0.89 -10.67
N GLN A 261 18.35 -0.23 -10.38
CA GLN A 261 19.67 -0.87 -10.31
C GLN A 261 19.90 -1.56 -8.96
N THR A 262 19.45 -0.91 -7.89
CA THR A 262 19.67 -1.38 -6.51
C THR A 262 18.45 -2.01 -5.88
N ASP A 263 17.28 -1.87 -6.52
CA ASP A 263 15.97 -2.26 -6.01
C ASP A 263 15.66 -1.66 -4.62
N ARG A 264 16.16 -0.42 -4.42
CA ARG A 264 15.97 0.33 -3.17
C ARG A 264 15.48 1.74 -3.46
N VAL A 265 14.78 2.31 -2.49
CA VAL A 265 14.46 3.74 -2.52
C VAL A 265 15.76 4.54 -2.47
N ALA A 266 15.93 5.44 -3.42
CA ALA A 266 17.08 6.32 -3.52
C ALA A 266 16.65 7.76 -3.80
N VAL A 267 17.48 8.72 -3.40
CA VAL A 267 17.38 10.10 -3.87
C VAL A 267 18.12 10.22 -5.20
N LEU A 268 17.41 10.56 -6.23
CA LEU A 268 17.92 10.68 -7.60
C LEU A 268 17.80 12.12 -8.07
N LYS A 269 18.60 12.51 -9.08
CA LYS A 269 18.55 13.82 -9.71
C LYS A 269 17.95 13.71 -11.12
N LEU A 270 17.08 14.64 -11.45
CA LEU A 270 16.47 14.69 -12.78
C LEU A 270 17.50 14.89 -13.91
N SER A 271 18.60 15.62 -13.62
CA SER A 271 19.72 15.79 -14.54
C SER A 271 20.39 14.47 -14.92
N ASP A 272 20.49 13.54 -13.97
CA ASP A 272 21.25 12.30 -14.14
C ASP A 272 20.50 11.27 -14.99
N LEU A 273 19.15 11.36 -15.05
CA LEU A 273 18.34 10.49 -15.90
C LEU A 273 18.68 10.66 -17.39
N ARG A 274 19.01 11.88 -17.82
CA ARG A 274 19.40 12.17 -19.21
C ARG A 274 20.74 11.57 -19.59
N GLN A 275 21.63 11.41 -18.61
CA GLN A 275 22.98 10.86 -18.82
C GLN A 275 23.00 9.33 -18.79
N ASN A 276 22.04 8.71 -18.11
CA ASN A 276 21.98 7.28 -17.86
C ASN A 276 21.10 6.50 -18.84
N ALA A 277 20.61 7.12 -19.91
CA ALA A 277 19.72 6.49 -20.91
C ALA A 277 20.32 5.23 -21.61
N LYS A 278 21.62 4.98 -21.44
CA LYS A 278 22.31 3.79 -22.00
C LYS A 278 22.42 2.61 -21.03
N LYS A 279 21.95 2.75 -19.76
CA LYS A 279 22.00 1.66 -18.80
C LYS A 279 20.83 0.70 -18.99
N THR A 280 21.06 -0.59 -18.79
CA THR A 280 20.11 -1.68 -19.02
C THR A 280 18.88 -1.69 -18.14
N LYS A 281 18.92 -0.99 -16.99
CA LYS A 281 17.77 -0.78 -16.11
C LYS A 281 17.70 0.70 -15.75
N THR A 282 16.69 1.38 -16.24
CA THR A 282 16.45 2.81 -15.97
C THR A 282 15.01 3.03 -15.55
N LEU A 283 14.74 4.14 -14.90
CA LEU A 283 13.37 4.60 -14.61
C LEU A 283 12.59 4.98 -15.90
N GLY A 284 13.29 5.13 -17.03
CA GLY A 284 12.75 5.75 -18.23
C GLY A 284 12.92 7.28 -18.23
N ALA A 285 12.34 7.93 -19.23
CA ALA A 285 12.33 9.38 -19.32
C ALA A 285 11.35 9.98 -18.28
N PHE A 286 11.63 11.18 -17.80
CA PHE A 286 10.64 11.96 -17.08
C PHE A 286 9.49 12.32 -18.02
N LEU A 287 8.28 11.93 -17.70
CA LEU A 287 7.08 12.16 -18.49
C LEU A 287 6.36 13.42 -18.04
N TRP A 288 5.81 13.42 -16.83
CA TRP A 288 5.12 14.55 -16.21
C TRP A 288 5.13 14.43 -14.70
N ALA A 289 4.59 15.42 -14.05
CA ALA A 289 4.31 15.40 -12.63
C ALA A 289 2.83 15.70 -12.35
N VAL A 290 2.37 15.35 -11.17
CA VAL A 290 1.03 15.62 -10.70
C VAL A 290 1.10 16.24 -9.31
N ARG A 291 0.38 17.35 -9.12
CA ARG A 291 0.21 17.96 -7.80
C ARG A 291 -1.15 17.64 -7.23
N LEU A 292 -1.15 17.08 -6.02
CA LEU A 292 -2.37 16.88 -5.27
C LEU A 292 -2.81 18.23 -4.67
N LYS A 293 -3.87 18.82 -5.23
CA LYS A 293 -4.46 20.05 -4.70
C LYS A 293 -5.45 19.75 -3.58
N PRO A 294 -5.79 20.72 -2.70
CA PRO A 294 -6.74 20.50 -1.61
C PRO A 294 -8.08 19.90 -2.05
N GLN A 295 -8.61 20.32 -3.21
CA GLN A 295 -9.86 19.77 -3.76
C GLN A 295 -9.69 18.32 -4.22
N GLU A 296 -8.50 17.94 -4.66
CA GLU A 296 -8.17 16.59 -5.14
C GLU A 296 -7.91 15.64 -3.98
N LEU A 297 -7.46 16.17 -2.83
CA LEU A 297 -7.36 15.41 -1.57
C LEU A 297 -8.74 14.99 -1.03
N GLN A 298 -9.83 15.54 -1.57
CA GLN A 298 -11.21 15.09 -1.37
C GLN A 298 -11.70 14.14 -2.48
N ASN A 299 -10.82 13.79 -3.42
CA ASN A 299 -11.13 12.86 -4.50
C ASN A 299 -11.56 11.50 -3.93
N PRO A 300 -12.68 10.91 -4.38
CA PRO A 300 -13.11 9.58 -3.93
C PRO A 300 -12.09 8.47 -4.19
N CYS A 301 -11.06 8.74 -5.02
CA CYS A 301 -9.92 7.85 -5.23
C CYS A 301 -8.80 8.00 -4.19
N LEU A 302 -8.87 9.01 -3.33
CA LEU A 302 -7.93 9.31 -2.27
C LEU A 302 -8.69 9.45 -0.95
N LEU A 303 -9.22 8.36 -0.45
CA LEU A 303 -9.99 8.37 0.79
C LEU A 303 -9.13 7.91 1.96
N SER A 304 -9.40 8.52 3.12
CA SER A 304 -8.92 8.04 4.40
C SER A 304 -9.29 6.57 4.61
N SER A 305 -8.43 5.83 5.28
CA SER A 305 -8.69 4.44 5.67
C SER A 305 -9.99 4.27 6.45
N ARG A 306 -10.42 5.32 7.16
CA ARG A 306 -11.66 5.34 7.93
C ARG A 306 -12.91 5.43 7.08
N SER A 307 -12.87 6.17 5.98
CA SER A 307 -14.05 6.49 5.15
C SER A 307 -14.12 5.67 3.86
N HIS A 308 -13.12 4.85 3.56
CA HIS A 308 -13.04 4.15 2.28
C HIS A 308 -14.17 3.12 2.14
N PRO A 309 -14.99 3.18 1.07
CA PRO A 309 -16.15 2.29 0.87
C PRO A 309 -15.81 0.81 0.84
N PHE A 310 -14.57 0.47 0.47
CA PHE A 310 -14.08 -0.91 0.44
C PHE A 310 -14.25 -1.63 1.78
N PHE A 311 -14.15 -0.90 2.90
CA PHE A 311 -14.24 -1.48 4.24
C PHE A 311 -15.65 -1.45 4.82
N GLN A 312 -16.64 -0.94 4.09
CA GLN A 312 -18.03 -0.92 4.53
C GLN A 312 -18.72 -2.25 4.22
N THR A 313 -19.50 -2.75 5.16
CA THR A 313 -20.36 -3.93 4.98
C THR A 313 -21.82 -3.56 5.23
N PRO A 314 -22.77 -3.95 4.37
CA PRO A 314 -22.55 -4.54 3.04
C PRO A 314 -21.75 -3.58 2.14
N PRO A 315 -21.04 -4.11 1.15
CA PRO A 315 -20.28 -3.25 0.26
C PRO A 315 -21.23 -2.22 -0.36
N ALA A 316 -21.03 -0.95 -0.01
CA ALA A 316 -21.59 0.11 -0.82
C ALA A 316 -21.12 -0.16 -2.26
N GLU A 317 -22.00 -0.01 -3.24
CA GLU A 317 -21.63 -0.16 -4.64
C GLU A 317 -20.37 0.67 -4.85
N PHE A 318 -19.27 -0.03 -5.11
CA PHE A 318 -17.97 0.60 -5.32
C PHE A 318 -18.09 1.34 -6.66
N LYS A 319 -18.59 2.57 -6.63
CA LYS A 319 -18.53 3.43 -7.80
C LYS A 319 -17.07 3.49 -8.19
N ARG A 320 -16.73 2.79 -9.27
CA ARG A 320 -15.38 2.78 -9.81
C ARG A 320 -14.91 4.22 -9.85
N CYS A 321 -13.76 4.43 -9.24
CA CYS A 321 -13.06 5.69 -9.31
C CYS A 321 -12.95 6.07 -10.80
N GLN A 322 -13.87 6.90 -11.28
CA GLN A 322 -13.80 7.43 -12.63
C GLN A 322 -12.73 8.53 -12.57
N LEU A 323 -11.51 8.12 -12.85
CA LEU A 323 -10.43 9.05 -13.16
C LEU A 323 -10.79 9.65 -14.54
N ARG A 324 -11.06 10.95 -14.57
CA ARG A 324 -11.27 11.71 -15.79
C ARG A 324 -9.98 11.86 -16.58
#